data_04d01fd463523b9732e67b75656edded
#
_entry.id   04d01fd463523b9732e67b75656edded
#
_cell.length_a   1.000
_cell.length_b   1.000
_cell.length_c   1.000
_cell.angle_alpha   90.00
_cell.angle_beta   90.00
_cell.angle_gamma   90.00
#
_symmetry.space_group_name_H-M   'P 1'
#
loop_
_entity.id
_entity.type
_entity.pdbx_description
1 polymer ?
#
loop_
_entity_poly.entity_id
_entity_poly.type
_entity_poly.pdbx_seq_one_letter_code
_entity_poly.pdbx_strand_id
1 'polypeptide(L)'
;MNFLTQIPVHFIDNVTPAWAEIIVFCATILGIMMGIFALCFLIFRRLPYQSAFSTFEHIVKKAGDVFVLLLTAFAAYFFSVIFKDAFMIGRPQAYTFDLHPLLNLTGYGFPSSHAAFYTAIAVTIFFTDKTVGYIMMFFTLILCTARVLAGVHSPADIIGGIVLGVLISCLVDFVVEKLNDWKTA
;
A
#
# COMPACT_ATOMS: atom_id res chain seq x y z
N MET A 1 -24.08 10.80 13.03
CA MET A 1 -23.23 10.86 11.82
C MET A 1 -21.87 11.37 12.26
N ASN A 2 -20.81 10.57 12.14
CA ASN A 2 -19.49 10.93 12.68
C ASN A 2 -18.80 11.96 11.77
N PHE A 3 -18.15 12.97 12.35
CA PHE A 3 -17.38 14.01 11.64
C PHE A 3 -16.49 13.45 10.51
N LEU A 4 -15.86 12.28 10.74
CA LEU A 4 -14.99 11.62 9.76
C LEU A 4 -15.70 11.09 8.50
N THR A 5 -17.00 10.85 8.54
CA THR A 5 -17.79 10.43 7.36
C THR A 5 -18.31 11.60 6.55
N GLN A 6 -18.29 12.82 7.10
CA GLN A 6 -18.73 14.04 6.43
C GLN A 6 -17.65 14.69 5.56
N ILE A 7 -16.35 14.43 5.86
CA ILE A 7 -15.23 15.00 5.11
C ILE A 7 -15.36 14.76 3.59
N PRO A 8 -15.55 13.52 3.12
CA PRO A 8 -15.66 13.27 1.69
C PRO A 8 -16.90 13.92 1.05
N VAL A 9 -18.04 13.99 1.75
CA VAL A 9 -19.27 14.58 1.21
C VAL A 9 -19.05 16.07 0.89
N HIS A 10 -18.65 16.85 1.89
CA HIS A 10 -18.46 18.29 1.73
C HIS A 10 -17.40 18.63 0.68
N PHE A 11 -16.39 17.78 0.53
CA PHE A 11 -15.33 17.98 -0.46
C PHE A 11 -15.83 17.67 -1.88
N ILE A 12 -16.51 16.54 -2.09
CA ILE A 12 -16.96 16.10 -3.42
C ILE A 12 -17.98 17.07 -4.01
N ASP A 13 -18.88 17.63 -3.21
CA ASP A 13 -19.89 18.59 -3.66
C ASP A 13 -19.28 19.90 -4.18
N ASN A 14 -18.06 20.24 -3.76
CA ASN A 14 -17.38 21.48 -4.11
C ASN A 14 -16.15 21.28 -5.02
N VAL A 15 -15.82 20.04 -5.41
CA VAL A 15 -14.63 19.76 -6.22
C VAL A 15 -14.84 20.17 -7.67
N THR A 16 -13.89 20.89 -8.25
CA THR A 16 -13.91 21.19 -9.70
C THR A 16 -13.54 19.95 -10.51
N PRO A 17 -14.00 19.83 -11.78
CA PRO A 17 -13.68 18.68 -12.63
C PRO A 17 -12.18 18.38 -12.73
N ALA A 18 -11.33 19.41 -12.82
CA ALA A 18 -9.87 19.24 -12.88
C ALA A 18 -9.30 18.60 -11.61
N TRP A 19 -9.77 19.01 -10.43
CA TRP A 19 -9.35 18.38 -9.18
C TRP A 19 -9.87 16.95 -9.02
N ALA A 20 -11.10 16.68 -9.51
CA ALA A 20 -11.65 15.33 -9.52
C ALA A 20 -10.79 14.36 -10.33
N GLU A 21 -10.30 14.76 -11.52
CA GLU A 21 -9.40 13.97 -12.35
C GLU A 21 -8.06 13.70 -11.65
N ILE A 22 -7.47 14.70 -11.00
CA ILE A 22 -6.22 14.55 -10.23
C ILE A 22 -6.41 13.57 -9.07
N ILE A 23 -7.54 13.66 -8.35
CA ILE A 23 -7.83 12.76 -7.23
C ILE A 23 -8.01 11.33 -7.74
N VAL A 24 -8.76 11.13 -8.82
CA VAL A 24 -8.94 9.80 -9.42
C VAL A 24 -7.62 9.23 -9.90
N PHE A 25 -6.76 10.03 -10.54
CA PHE A 25 -5.42 9.62 -10.92
C PHE A 25 -4.60 9.16 -9.70
N CYS A 26 -4.53 9.99 -8.65
CA CYS A 26 -3.80 9.65 -7.43
C CYS A 26 -4.38 8.42 -6.71
N ALA A 27 -5.71 8.25 -6.73
CA ALA A 27 -6.39 7.14 -6.08
C ALA A 27 -6.21 5.80 -6.83
N THR A 28 -5.80 5.80 -8.10
CA THR A 28 -5.73 4.62 -8.98
C THR A 28 -4.36 4.44 -9.64
N ILE A 29 -4.00 5.33 -10.56
CA ILE A 29 -2.82 5.18 -11.43
C ILE A 29 -1.51 5.35 -10.65
N LEU A 30 -1.47 6.29 -9.69
CA LEU A 30 -0.28 6.51 -8.85
C LEU A 30 0.19 5.22 -8.19
N GLY A 31 -0.73 4.38 -7.70
CA GLY A 31 -0.40 3.09 -7.10
C GLY A 31 0.31 2.15 -8.08
N ILE A 32 -0.21 2.04 -9.31
CA ILE A 32 0.42 1.22 -10.36
C ILE A 32 1.85 1.70 -10.65
N MET A 33 2.03 3.02 -10.78
CA MET A 33 3.35 3.63 -10.99
C MET A 33 4.30 3.32 -9.82
N MET A 34 3.83 3.39 -8.59
CA MET A 34 4.60 3.03 -7.39
C MET A 34 5.03 1.56 -7.41
N GLY A 35 4.13 0.65 -7.77
CA GLY A 35 4.44 -0.78 -7.90
C GLY A 35 5.52 -1.05 -8.95
N ILE A 36 5.38 -0.45 -10.14
CA ILE A 36 6.37 -0.55 -11.22
C ILE A 36 7.71 0.05 -10.75
N PHE A 37 7.71 1.22 -10.13
CA PHE A 37 8.92 1.86 -9.62
C PHE A 37 9.63 0.99 -8.58
N ALA A 38 8.90 0.40 -7.62
CA ALA A 38 9.46 -0.49 -6.61
C ALA A 38 10.16 -1.72 -7.23
N LEU A 39 9.51 -2.35 -8.22
CA LEU A 39 10.10 -3.48 -8.96
C LEU A 39 11.34 -3.06 -9.74
N CYS A 40 11.25 -1.96 -10.51
CA CYS A 40 12.40 -1.43 -11.24
C CYS A 40 13.54 -1.07 -10.30
N PHE A 41 13.26 -0.43 -9.17
CA PHE A 41 14.27 -0.11 -8.16
C PHE A 41 15.02 -1.36 -7.70
N LEU A 42 14.31 -2.43 -7.29
CA LEU A 42 14.96 -3.66 -6.83
C LEU A 42 15.79 -4.35 -7.92
N ILE A 43 15.31 -4.33 -9.17
CA ILE A 43 16.01 -4.95 -10.30
C ILE A 43 17.28 -4.16 -10.67
N PHE A 44 17.19 -2.83 -10.71
CA PHE A 44 18.28 -1.99 -11.23
C PHE A 44 19.21 -1.41 -10.15
N ARG A 45 18.85 -1.48 -8.85
CA ARG A 45 19.72 -1.00 -7.78
C ARG A 45 21.06 -1.69 -7.79
N ARG A 46 22.12 -0.91 -7.52
CA ARG A 46 23.47 -1.47 -7.33
C ARG A 46 23.55 -2.09 -5.93
N LEU A 47 23.86 -3.39 -5.87
CA LEU A 47 24.20 -4.02 -4.59
C LEU A 47 25.60 -3.54 -4.16
N PRO A 48 25.87 -3.40 -2.85
CA PRO A 48 27.22 -3.10 -2.37
C PRO A 48 28.20 -4.10 -2.98
N TYR A 49 29.29 -3.58 -3.57
CA TYR A 49 30.34 -4.41 -4.15
C TYR A 49 31.03 -5.20 -3.03
N GLN A 50 30.73 -6.47 -2.93
CA GLN A 50 31.51 -7.44 -2.18
C GLN A 50 32.31 -8.25 -3.21
N SER A 51 33.62 -8.11 -3.18
CA SER A 51 34.55 -8.72 -4.15
C SER A 51 34.50 -10.26 -4.21
N ALA A 52 33.75 -10.89 -3.31
CA ALA A 52 33.57 -12.34 -3.20
C ALA A 52 32.32 -12.89 -3.88
N PHE A 53 31.34 -12.04 -4.31
CA PHE A 53 30.12 -12.54 -4.92
C PHE A 53 30.25 -12.72 -6.43
N SER A 54 29.91 -13.90 -6.90
CA SER A 54 29.74 -14.16 -8.33
C SER A 54 28.52 -13.41 -8.90
N THR A 55 28.49 -13.17 -10.22
CA THR A 55 27.33 -12.58 -10.91
C THR A 55 26.04 -13.35 -10.61
N PHE A 56 26.13 -14.67 -10.45
CA PHE A 56 25.01 -15.55 -10.14
C PHE A 56 24.42 -15.24 -8.75
N GLU A 57 25.25 -15.07 -7.72
CA GLU A 57 24.78 -14.73 -6.36
C GLU A 57 24.09 -13.36 -6.32
N HIS A 58 24.56 -12.38 -7.09
CA HIS A 58 23.87 -11.09 -7.24
C HIS A 58 22.48 -11.23 -7.86
N ILE A 59 22.31 -12.09 -8.87
CA ILE A 59 21.01 -12.35 -9.49
C ILE A 59 20.07 -13.02 -8.50
N VAL A 60 20.56 -14.06 -7.79
CA VAL A 60 19.76 -14.79 -6.80
C VAL A 60 19.29 -13.88 -5.68
N LYS A 61 20.17 -13.00 -5.16
CA LYS A 61 19.80 -12.04 -4.12
C LYS A 61 18.71 -11.07 -4.60
N LYS A 62 18.87 -10.49 -5.79
CA LYS A 62 17.86 -9.59 -6.36
C LYS A 62 16.50 -10.28 -6.58
N ALA A 63 16.53 -11.53 -7.08
CA ALA A 63 15.31 -12.32 -7.24
C ALA A 63 14.64 -12.59 -5.88
N GLY A 64 15.42 -12.87 -4.84
CA GLY A 64 14.92 -12.99 -3.47
C GLY A 64 14.26 -11.72 -2.95
N ASP A 65 14.87 -10.55 -3.15
CA ASP A 65 14.33 -9.27 -2.73
C ASP A 65 13.00 -8.95 -3.44
N VAL A 66 12.91 -9.23 -4.76
CA VAL A 66 11.66 -9.10 -5.54
C VAL A 66 10.61 -10.07 -5.03
N PHE A 67 10.98 -11.31 -4.76
CA PHE A 67 10.06 -12.32 -4.21
C PHE A 67 9.50 -11.88 -2.86
N VAL A 68 10.34 -11.40 -1.95
CA VAL A 68 9.93 -10.89 -0.62
C VAL A 68 8.98 -9.70 -0.77
N LEU A 69 9.27 -8.75 -1.67
CA LEU A 69 8.39 -7.62 -1.94
C LEU A 69 6.99 -8.09 -2.39
N LEU A 70 6.94 -8.97 -3.38
CA LEU A 70 5.67 -9.48 -3.91
C LEU A 70 4.91 -10.30 -2.85
N LEU A 71 5.60 -11.19 -2.13
CA LEU A 71 5.00 -11.98 -1.06
C LEU A 71 4.37 -11.08 0.00
N THR A 72 5.09 -10.06 0.46
CA THR A 72 4.63 -9.13 1.49
C THR A 72 3.42 -8.32 1.03
N ALA A 73 3.49 -7.76 -0.18
CA ALA A 73 2.42 -6.96 -0.75
C ALA A 73 1.14 -7.77 -0.96
N PHE A 74 1.26 -8.96 -1.55
CA PHE A 74 0.11 -9.84 -1.77
C PHE A 74 -0.44 -10.44 -0.47
N ALA A 75 0.40 -10.74 0.52
CA ALA A 75 -0.06 -11.15 1.84
C ALA A 75 -0.88 -10.03 2.51
N ALA A 76 -0.40 -8.78 2.51
CA ALA A 76 -1.13 -7.65 3.06
C ALA A 76 -2.49 -7.44 2.34
N TYR A 77 -2.51 -7.56 1.02
CA TYR A 77 -3.76 -7.52 0.25
C TYR A 77 -4.69 -8.66 0.64
N PHE A 78 -4.22 -9.89 0.68
CA PHE A 78 -5.00 -11.09 1.00
C PHE A 78 -5.62 -10.99 2.40
N PHE A 79 -4.84 -10.64 3.42
CA PHE A 79 -5.37 -10.46 4.77
C PHE A 79 -6.36 -9.29 4.85
N SER A 80 -6.16 -8.23 4.06
CA SER A 80 -7.15 -7.15 4.01
C SER A 80 -8.50 -7.62 3.46
N VAL A 81 -8.52 -8.53 2.49
CA VAL A 81 -9.77 -9.13 1.97
C VAL A 81 -10.44 -10.00 3.03
N ILE A 82 -9.67 -10.86 3.72
CA ILE A 82 -10.22 -11.68 4.82
C ILE A 82 -10.84 -10.79 5.91
N PHE A 83 -10.16 -9.72 6.31
CA PHE A 83 -10.68 -8.80 7.33
C PHE A 83 -11.92 -8.02 6.84
N LYS A 84 -12.02 -7.70 5.55
CA LYS A 84 -13.24 -7.11 5.00
C LYS A 84 -14.46 -8.01 5.22
N ASP A 85 -14.31 -9.29 4.92
CA ASP A 85 -15.39 -10.27 5.09
C ASP A 85 -15.66 -10.59 6.56
N ALA A 86 -14.67 -10.47 7.43
CA ALA A 86 -14.83 -10.67 8.88
C ALA A 86 -15.53 -9.49 9.57
N PHE A 87 -15.16 -8.24 9.23
CA PHE A 87 -15.70 -7.04 9.87
C PHE A 87 -16.98 -6.51 9.21
N MET A 88 -17.19 -6.75 7.94
CA MET A 88 -18.37 -6.35 7.16
C MET A 88 -18.71 -4.84 7.26
N ILE A 89 -17.72 -3.97 7.46
CA ILE A 89 -17.91 -2.52 7.57
C ILE A 89 -18.10 -1.94 6.18
N GLY A 90 -19.27 -1.32 5.94
CA GLY A 90 -19.61 -0.69 4.67
C GLY A 90 -18.73 0.51 4.34
N ARG A 91 -18.72 0.92 3.09
CA ARG A 91 -18.04 2.14 2.62
C ARG A 91 -18.81 3.39 3.01
N PRO A 92 -18.21 4.60 2.99
CA PRO A 92 -18.90 5.86 3.33
C PRO A 92 -20.21 6.05 2.58
N GLN A 93 -20.29 5.71 1.31
CA GLN A 93 -21.51 5.80 0.49
C GLN A 93 -22.67 4.92 0.96
N ALA A 94 -22.40 3.86 1.71
CA ALA A 94 -23.46 3.01 2.29
C ALA A 94 -24.19 3.68 3.47
N TYR A 95 -23.61 4.71 4.06
CA TYR A 95 -24.12 5.41 5.24
C TYR A 95 -24.53 6.87 4.95
N THR A 96 -24.31 7.36 3.73
CA THR A 96 -24.53 8.75 3.36
C THR A 96 -25.26 8.79 2.01
N PHE A 97 -26.56 9.09 2.04
CA PHE A 97 -27.43 9.03 0.86
C PHE A 97 -27.04 10.02 -0.26
N ASP A 98 -26.44 11.15 0.11
CA ASP A 98 -26.07 12.22 -0.83
C ASP A 98 -24.61 12.12 -1.31
N LEU A 99 -23.88 11.06 -0.91
CA LEU A 99 -22.49 10.90 -1.33
C LEU A 99 -22.40 10.20 -2.70
N HIS A 100 -22.03 10.96 -3.71
CA HIS A 100 -21.69 10.45 -5.04
C HIS A 100 -20.17 10.29 -5.18
N PRO A 101 -19.60 9.11 -4.87
CA PRO A 101 -18.14 8.95 -4.88
C PRO A 101 -17.59 9.13 -6.30
N LEU A 102 -16.37 9.68 -6.42
CA LEU A 102 -15.68 9.84 -7.71
C LEU A 102 -15.29 8.48 -8.35
N LEU A 103 -15.25 7.42 -7.54
CA LEU A 103 -14.97 6.05 -7.98
C LEU A 103 -16.09 5.13 -7.49
N ASN A 104 -16.69 4.37 -8.39
CA ASN A 104 -17.77 3.46 -8.07
C ASN A 104 -17.22 2.11 -7.62
N LEU A 105 -17.13 1.88 -6.31
CA LEU A 105 -16.62 0.65 -5.71
C LEU A 105 -17.69 0.00 -4.84
N THR A 106 -17.87 -1.31 -5.01
CA THR A 106 -18.80 -2.13 -4.23
C THR A 106 -18.10 -2.86 -3.08
N GLY A 107 -18.88 -3.45 -2.18
CA GLY A 107 -18.38 -4.27 -1.05
C GLY A 107 -17.93 -3.46 0.15
N TYR A 108 -17.23 -4.13 1.09
CA TYR A 108 -16.82 -3.56 2.36
C TYR A 108 -15.64 -2.58 2.25
N GLY A 109 -15.60 -1.61 3.18
CA GLY A 109 -14.58 -0.55 3.24
C GLY A 109 -13.34 -0.92 4.03
N PHE A 110 -13.53 -1.46 5.24
CA PHE A 110 -12.48 -1.66 6.23
C PHE A 110 -11.91 -3.09 6.23
N PRO A 111 -10.57 -3.23 6.33
CA PRO A 111 -9.55 -2.22 6.12
C PRO A 111 -9.31 -1.93 4.63
N SER A 112 -8.70 -0.79 4.27
CA SER A 112 -8.40 -0.47 2.88
C SER A 112 -7.31 -1.37 2.30
N SER A 113 -7.65 -2.17 1.28
CA SER A 113 -6.69 -3.07 0.62
C SER A 113 -5.58 -2.31 -0.11
N HIS A 114 -5.88 -1.13 -0.69
CA HIS A 114 -4.86 -0.29 -1.30
C HIS A 114 -3.88 0.26 -0.26
N ALA A 115 -4.40 0.75 0.88
CA ALA A 115 -3.54 1.21 1.96
C ALA A 115 -2.64 0.09 2.48
N ALA A 116 -3.18 -1.12 2.71
CA ALA A 116 -2.40 -2.28 3.15
C ALA A 116 -1.31 -2.66 2.14
N PHE A 117 -1.68 -2.81 0.87
CA PHE A 117 -0.78 -3.22 -0.21
C PHE A 117 0.38 -2.25 -0.42
N TYR A 118 0.08 -0.94 -0.58
CA TYR A 118 1.12 0.04 -0.87
C TYR A 118 1.95 0.41 0.36
N THR A 119 1.40 0.34 1.56
CA THR A 119 2.18 0.43 2.80
C THR A 119 3.15 -0.75 2.91
N ALA A 120 2.70 -1.97 2.60
CA ALA A 120 3.57 -3.14 2.62
C ALA A 120 4.74 -3.00 1.64
N ILE A 121 4.50 -2.51 0.42
CA ILE A 121 5.57 -2.20 -0.55
C ILE A 121 6.53 -1.16 0.03
N ALA A 122 6.02 -0.04 0.55
CA ALA A 122 6.84 1.06 1.04
C ALA A 122 7.72 0.64 2.23
N VAL A 123 7.18 -0.14 3.17
CA VAL A 123 7.92 -0.64 4.35
C VAL A 123 8.94 -1.70 3.93
N THR A 124 8.62 -2.61 3.01
CA THR A 124 9.59 -3.60 2.50
C THR A 124 10.76 -2.91 1.78
N ILE A 125 10.48 -1.87 0.97
CA ILE A 125 11.54 -1.05 0.35
C ILE A 125 12.35 -0.31 1.41
N PHE A 126 11.72 0.19 2.49
CA PHE A 126 12.40 0.87 3.58
C PHE A 126 13.43 -0.04 4.30
N PHE A 127 13.16 -1.33 4.48
CA PHE A 127 14.14 -2.27 5.02
C PHE A 127 15.34 -2.48 4.08
N THR A 128 15.12 -2.23 2.79
CA THR A 128 16.15 -2.35 1.75
C THR A 128 16.95 -1.05 1.55
N ASP A 129 16.26 0.09 1.46
CA ASP A 129 16.80 1.44 1.31
C ASP A 129 15.87 2.44 1.99
N LYS A 130 16.36 3.06 3.06
CA LYS A 130 15.56 3.98 3.88
C LYS A 130 15.08 5.21 3.11
N THR A 131 15.91 5.76 2.23
CA THR A 131 15.58 6.97 1.46
C THR A 131 14.45 6.69 0.49
N VAL A 132 14.58 5.62 -0.29
CA VAL A 132 13.54 5.22 -1.25
C VAL A 132 12.27 4.80 -0.51
N GLY A 133 12.39 4.10 0.63
CA GLY A 133 11.27 3.74 1.48
C GLY A 133 10.47 4.95 1.97
N TYR A 134 11.13 6.02 2.44
CA TYR A 134 10.45 7.25 2.83
C TYR A 134 9.73 7.92 1.66
N ILE A 135 10.34 7.95 0.49
CA ILE A 135 9.70 8.47 -0.74
C ILE A 135 8.43 7.65 -1.05
N MET A 136 8.52 6.32 -0.97
CA MET A 136 7.37 5.43 -1.20
C MET A 136 6.27 5.64 -0.16
N MET A 137 6.62 5.82 1.13
CA MET A 137 5.65 6.14 2.20
C MET A 137 4.93 7.46 1.93
N PHE A 138 5.64 8.49 1.49
CA PHE A 138 5.05 9.77 1.12
C PHE A 138 4.01 9.62 0.00
N PHE A 139 4.34 8.92 -1.07
CA PHE A 139 3.39 8.67 -2.16
C PHE A 139 2.23 7.76 -1.73
N THR A 140 2.47 6.81 -0.83
CA THR A 140 1.40 6.00 -0.23
C THR A 140 0.40 6.87 0.53
N LEU A 141 0.86 7.88 1.29
CA LEU A 141 -0.02 8.83 1.98
C LEU A 141 -0.84 9.67 1.00
N ILE A 142 -0.25 10.14 -0.11
CA ILE A 142 -0.98 10.85 -1.17
C ILE A 142 -2.08 9.96 -1.75
N LEU A 143 -1.75 8.71 -2.11
CA LEU A 143 -2.72 7.74 -2.60
C LEU A 143 -3.86 7.51 -1.59
N CYS A 144 -3.52 7.29 -0.33
CA CYS A 144 -4.49 7.07 0.74
C CYS A 144 -5.42 8.27 0.94
N THR A 145 -4.87 9.48 0.94
CA THR A 145 -5.64 10.73 1.03
C THR A 145 -6.59 10.87 -0.17
N ALA A 146 -6.10 10.61 -1.38
CA ALA A 146 -6.91 10.65 -2.59
C ALA A 146 -8.09 9.66 -2.53
N ARG A 147 -7.93 8.48 -1.91
CA ARG A 147 -9.02 7.51 -1.73
C ARG A 147 -10.09 8.00 -0.74
N VAL A 148 -9.70 8.74 0.29
CA VAL A 148 -10.66 9.39 1.20
C VAL A 148 -11.40 10.50 0.46
N LEU A 149 -10.68 11.37 -0.26
CA LEU A 149 -11.26 12.48 -1.02
C LEU A 149 -12.15 11.98 -2.17
N ALA A 150 -11.84 10.84 -2.76
CA ALA A 150 -12.70 10.19 -3.76
C ALA A 150 -13.98 9.56 -3.17
N GLY A 151 -14.17 9.59 -1.84
CA GLY A 151 -15.39 9.09 -1.17
C GLY A 151 -15.48 7.57 -1.06
N VAL A 152 -14.41 6.83 -1.38
CA VAL A 152 -14.44 5.35 -1.40
C VAL A 152 -13.96 4.70 -0.11
N HIS A 153 -13.28 5.45 0.75
CA HIS A 153 -12.80 4.99 2.07
C HIS A 153 -12.96 6.07 3.13
N SER A 154 -13.20 5.64 4.36
CA SER A 154 -13.10 6.50 5.54
C SER A 154 -11.62 6.60 5.99
N PRO A 155 -11.24 7.63 6.76
CA PRO A 155 -9.93 7.68 7.39
C PRO A 155 -9.60 6.45 8.24
N ALA A 156 -10.60 5.86 8.91
CA ALA A 156 -10.43 4.64 9.69
C ALA A 156 -10.04 3.44 8.82
N ASP A 157 -10.62 3.31 7.62
CA ASP A 157 -10.27 2.25 6.67
C ASP A 157 -8.79 2.35 6.26
N ILE A 158 -8.33 3.59 6.04
CA ILE A 158 -6.94 3.88 5.67
C ILE A 158 -5.99 3.52 6.81
N ILE A 159 -6.28 3.98 8.03
CA ILE A 159 -5.45 3.66 9.20
C ILE A 159 -5.37 2.15 9.41
N GLY A 160 -6.51 1.44 9.35
CA GLY A 160 -6.55 -0.02 9.46
C GLY A 160 -5.70 -0.70 8.38
N GLY A 161 -5.75 -0.21 7.14
CA GLY A 161 -4.93 -0.72 6.04
C GLY A 161 -3.43 -0.46 6.26
N ILE A 162 -3.05 0.75 6.69
CA ILE A 162 -1.65 1.09 6.99
C ILE A 162 -1.11 0.18 8.11
N VAL A 163 -1.84 0.04 9.21
CA VAL A 163 -1.43 -0.82 10.33
C VAL A 163 -1.22 -2.26 9.84
N LEU A 164 -2.16 -2.78 9.07
CA LEU A 164 -2.05 -4.14 8.50
C LEU A 164 -0.82 -4.27 7.60
N GLY A 165 -0.57 -3.31 6.70
CA GLY A 165 0.59 -3.31 5.82
C GLY A 165 1.91 -3.31 6.59
N VAL A 166 2.03 -2.47 7.63
CA VAL A 166 3.22 -2.44 8.51
C VAL A 166 3.41 -3.78 9.22
N LEU A 167 2.36 -4.32 9.85
CA LEU A 167 2.44 -5.58 10.60
C LEU A 167 2.88 -6.74 9.72
N ILE A 168 2.30 -6.89 8.53
CA ILE A 168 2.68 -7.95 7.58
C ILE A 168 4.14 -7.77 7.13
N SER A 169 4.57 -6.53 6.84
CA SER A 169 5.96 -6.28 6.42
C SER A 169 6.95 -6.62 7.52
N CYS A 170 6.69 -6.21 8.76
CA CYS A 170 7.56 -6.55 9.90
C CYS A 170 7.59 -8.06 10.16
N LEU A 171 6.46 -8.75 10.02
CA LEU A 171 6.40 -10.20 10.19
C LEU A 171 7.22 -10.93 9.12
N VAL A 172 7.07 -10.55 7.86
CA VAL A 172 7.82 -11.18 6.76
C VAL A 172 9.31 -10.91 6.90
N ASP A 173 9.72 -9.68 7.22
CA ASP A 173 11.12 -9.31 7.44
C ASP A 173 11.73 -10.14 8.58
N PHE A 174 11.05 -10.23 9.72
CA PHE A 174 11.47 -11.07 10.85
C PHE A 174 11.66 -12.54 10.46
N VAL A 175 10.71 -13.10 9.70
CA VAL A 175 10.81 -14.50 9.23
C VAL A 175 12.00 -14.68 8.29
N VAL A 176 12.21 -13.76 7.36
CA VAL A 176 13.34 -13.79 6.41
C VAL A 176 14.68 -13.70 7.14
N GLU A 177 14.77 -12.80 8.13
CA GLU A 177 15.99 -12.69 8.98
C GLU A 177 16.28 -14.01 9.70
N LYS A 178 15.29 -14.61 10.37
CA LYS A 178 15.46 -15.91 11.07
C LYS A 178 15.85 -17.05 10.15
N LEU A 179 15.29 -17.10 8.95
CA LEU A 179 15.68 -18.13 7.96
C LEU A 179 17.13 -17.95 7.47
N ASN A 180 17.60 -16.71 7.38
CA ASN A 180 18.99 -16.44 7.00
C ASN A 180 19.96 -16.79 8.13
N ASP A 181 19.65 -16.47 9.38
CA ASP A 181 20.43 -16.84 10.55
C ASP A 181 20.62 -18.37 10.64
N TRP A 182 19.53 -19.12 10.40
CA TRP A 182 19.57 -20.59 10.46
C TRP A 182 20.43 -21.24 9.36
N LYS A 183 20.55 -20.58 8.19
CA LYS A 183 21.42 -21.08 7.11
C LYS A 183 22.91 -20.85 7.37
N THR A 184 23.25 -19.93 8.27
CA THR A 184 24.63 -19.56 8.58
C THR A 184 25.15 -20.20 9.89
N ALA A 185 24.27 -20.84 10.66
CA ALA A 185 24.57 -21.60 11.89
C ALA A 185 24.88 -23.06 11.58
#